data_485f062e8ddbb4e923fa8cb41916d511
#
_entry.id   485f062e8ddbb4e923fa8cb41916d511
#
_cell.length_a   1.000
_cell.length_b   1.000
_cell.length_c   1.000
_cell.angle_alpha   90.00
_cell.angle_beta   90.00
_cell.angle_gamma   90.00
#
_symmetry.space_group_name_H-M   'P 1'
#
loop_
_entity.id
_entity.type
_entity.pdbx_description
1 polymer ?
#
loop_
_entity_poly.entity_id
_entity_poly.type
_entity_poly.pdbx_seq_one_letter_code
_entity_poly.pdbx_strand_id
1 'polypeptide(L)'
;MKGNLSATHVEIEVRQPKPWRHVGEIDRLIAGAALDPGVKERSRLAFRLLAQAEGQAHNIEPDKVRLHEAGAIDAVIDVVGTFALADELGVEAFYSSALPLSAGEAESEHGRIPLPAPATLNILRSVGAPTYSKDGGAELVTPTGAAILGACARFEPARIEIEVEGYGAGTADLDWPNVLRLAVGELEEAVEVEAPALAARAGLAATAPLIDPGGELAEETVAVLETNIDDMPANLLSDVMAAIFEDGALDAFLTPIVMKKGRSAHLVTVICQPADAQRLAERLVRETPTLGVRVREQQRVVAGRRLEHFKSSIGEVGVKLKVIGEQVLAAVPEHDDVVGRAAEAGIPAAEAHRRVSDEARRRFIKDQE
;
A
#
# COMPACT_ATOMS: atom_id res chain seq x y z
N MET A 1 5.39 -29.37 9.02
CA MET A 1 4.19 -28.57 9.41
C MET A 1 4.66 -27.44 10.31
N LYS A 2 4.14 -26.25 10.16
CA LYS A 2 4.36 -25.12 11.09
C LYS A 2 3.05 -24.82 11.80
N GLY A 3 3.02 -24.99 13.12
CA GLY A 3 1.76 -25.05 13.84
C GLY A 3 0.88 -26.19 13.30
N ASN A 4 -0.39 -25.89 12.95
CA ASN A 4 -1.33 -26.85 12.38
C ASN A 4 -1.46 -26.72 10.84
N LEU A 5 -0.58 -25.94 10.17
CA LEU A 5 -0.61 -25.74 8.72
C LEU A 5 0.45 -26.62 8.03
N SER A 6 0.06 -27.24 6.90
CA SER A 6 1.00 -27.85 5.97
C SER A 6 1.68 -26.75 5.16
N ALA A 7 3.00 -26.73 5.15
CA ALA A 7 3.78 -25.73 4.43
C ALA A 7 5.03 -26.38 3.83
N THR A 8 5.48 -25.87 2.70
CA THR A 8 6.71 -26.31 2.04
C THR A 8 7.91 -25.62 2.71
N HIS A 9 8.91 -26.39 3.04
CA HIS A 9 10.20 -25.89 3.49
C HIS A 9 11.26 -26.25 2.45
N VAL A 10 12.04 -25.24 2.05
CA VAL A 10 13.13 -25.42 1.10
C VAL A 10 14.45 -25.33 1.86
N GLU A 11 15.28 -26.36 1.72
CA GLU A 11 16.62 -26.39 2.33
C GLU A 11 17.66 -26.39 1.19
N ILE A 12 18.57 -25.42 1.24
CA ILE A 12 19.59 -25.22 0.22
C ILE A 12 20.93 -25.70 0.78
N GLU A 13 21.45 -26.80 0.23
CA GLU A 13 22.77 -27.32 0.57
C GLU A 13 23.84 -26.71 -0.33
N VAL A 14 24.72 -25.90 0.23
CA VAL A 14 25.82 -25.25 -0.51
C VAL A 14 27.12 -26.01 -0.27
N ARG A 15 27.63 -26.71 -1.29
CA ARG A 15 28.88 -27.51 -1.20
C ARG A 15 30.15 -26.67 -1.10
N GLN A 16 30.17 -25.47 -1.65
CA GLN A 16 31.32 -24.55 -1.59
C GLN A 16 30.82 -23.14 -1.28
N PRO A 17 30.57 -22.80 -0.01
CA PRO A 17 30.09 -21.48 0.36
C PRO A 17 31.14 -20.40 0.06
N LYS A 18 30.74 -19.39 -0.71
CA LYS A 18 31.44 -18.10 -0.73
C LYS A 18 30.71 -17.18 0.25
N PRO A 19 31.39 -16.67 1.29
CA PRO A 19 30.71 -16.01 2.38
C PRO A 19 30.04 -14.68 1.99
N TRP A 20 30.45 -14.06 0.90
CA TRP A 20 29.87 -12.79 0.42
C TRP A 20 30.23 -12.55 -1.04
N ARG A 21 29.41 -11.73 -1.71
CA ARG A 21 29.64 -11.29 -3.09
C ARG A 21 29.38 -9.80 -3.23
N HIS A 22 30.12 -9.16 -4.11
CA HIS A 22 29.77 -7.83 -4.58
C HIS A 22 28.54 -7.88 -5.46
N VAL A 23 27.67 -6.87 -5.38
CA VAL A 23 26.47 -6.78 -6.22
C VAL A 23 26.79 -6.92 -7.71
N GLY A 24 27.91 -6.36 -8.18
CA GLY A 24 28.36 -6.51 -9.55
C GLY A 24 28.76 -7.93 -9.97
N GLU A 25 29.13 -8.82 -9.04
CA GLU A 25 29.37 -10.25 -9.34
C GLU A 25 28.04 -10.98 -9.51
N ILE A 26 27.07 -10.69 -8.64
CA ILE A 26 25.72 -11.26 -8.73
C ILE A 26 25.04 -10.78 -10.02
N ASP A 27 25.16 -9.50 -10.34
CA ASP A 27 24.61 -8.93 -11.59
C ASP A 27 25.14 -9.65 -12.83
N ARG A 28 26.45 -9.91 -12.89
CA ARG A 28 27.08 -10.68 -14.00
C ARG A 28 26.62 -12.13 -14.03
N LEU A 29 26.47 -12.77 -12.86
CA LEU A 29 25.99 -14.14 -12.76
C LEU A 29 24.57 -14.26 -13.34
N ILE A 30 23.67 -13.38 -12.93
CA ILE A 30 22.28 -13.36 -13.41
C ILE A 30 22.23 -13.01 -14.90
N ALA A 31 22.99 -12.02 -15.34
CA ALA A 31 23.03 -11.62 -16.74
C ALA A 31 23.48 -12.75 -17.66
N GLY A 32 24.46 -13.57 -17.23
CA GLY A 32 25.00 -14.70 -17.98
C GLY A 32 24.18 -15.99 -17.89
N ALA A 33 23.20 -16.08 -17.00
CA ALA A 33 22.38 -17.27 -16.82
C ALA A 33 21.39 -17.46 -17.99
N ALA A 34 21.00 -18.72 -18.25
CA ALA A 34 19.97 -19.06 -19.25
C ALA A 34 18.57 -18.91 -18.63
N LEU A 35 18.13 -17.66 -18.44
CA LEU A 35 16.86 -17.28 -17.82
C LEU A 35 16.10 -16.33 -18.75
N ASP A 36 14.78 -16.28 -18.58
CA ASP A 36 13.94 -15.31 -19.27
C ASP A 36 14.38 -13.86 -18.98
N PRO A 37 14.28 -12.93 -19.95
CA PRO A 37 14.65 -11.54 -19.75
C PRO A 37 13.91 -10.87 -18.57
N GLY A 38 12.63 -11.16 -18.37
CA GLY A 38 11.83 -10.61 -17.25
C GLY A 38 12.33 -11.12 -15.89
N VAL A 39 12.67 -12.40 -15.80
CA VAL A 39 13.30 -12.99 -14.59
C VAL A 39 14.61 -12.31 -14.26
N LYS A 40 15.48 -12.11 -15.28
CA LYS A 40 16.75 -11.40 -15.10
C LYS A 40 16.54 -9.97 -14.61
N GLU A 41 15.63 -9.24 -15.22
CA GLU A 41 15.37 -7.84 -14.88
C GLU A 41 14.91 -7.68 -13.44
N ARG A 42 13.88 -8.44 -13.03
CA ARG A 42 13.35 -8.43 -11.67
C ARG A 42 14.40 -8.85 -10.63
N SER A 43 15.15 -9.92 -10.92
CA SER A 43 16.22 -10.38 -10.02
C SER A 43 17.33 -9.34 -9.83
N ARG A 44 17.77 -8.71 -10.90
CA ARG A 44 18.78 -7.65 -10.86
C ARG A 44 18.27 -6.41 -10.14
N LEU A 45 16.97 -6.08 -10.26
CA LEU A 45 16.34 -4.98 -9.53
C LEU A 45 16.33 -5.27 -8.03
N ALA A 46 15.96 -6.48 -7.61
CA ALA A 46 15.98 -6.88 -6.21
C ALA A 46 17.39 -6.73 -5.58
N PHE A 47 18.43 -7.19 -6.27
CA PHE A 47 19.80 -7.01 -5.77
C PHE A 47 20.30 -5.57 -5.78
N ARG A 48 19.82 -4.73 -6.69
CA ARG A 48 20.10 -3.28 -6.63
C ARG A 48 19.43 -2.63 -5.42
N LEU A 49 18.18 -2.98 -5.10
CA LEU A 49 17.49 -2.50 -3.90
C LEU A 49 18.24 -2.91 -2.63
N LEU A 50 18.69 -4.16 -2.53
CA LEU A 50 19.52 -4.64 -1.43
C LEU A 50 20.82 -3.82 -1.30
N ALA A 51 21.57 -3.64 -2.40
CA ALA A 51 22.81 -2.89 -2.38
C ALA A 51 22.61 -1.42 -1.98
N GLN A 52 21.52 -0.79 -2.44
CA GLN A 52 21.19 0.58 -2.04
C GLN A 52 20.84 0.66 -0.55
N ALA A 53 20.05 -0.27 -0.05
CA ALA A 53 19.62 -0.30 1.35
C ALA A 53 20.79 -0.57 2.32
N GLU A 54 21.64 -1.51 1.99
CA GLU A 54 22.86 -1.79 2.74
C GLU A 54 23.86 -0.62 2.65
N GLY A 55 24.01 -0.03 1.46
CA GLY A 55 24.82 1.16 1.28
C GLY A 55 24.39 2.33 2.16
N GLN A 56 23.06 2.53 2.30
CA GLN A 56 22.50 3.53 3.21
C GLN A 56 22.74 3.17 4.69
N ALA A 57 22.58 1.89 5.06
CA ALA A 57 22.77 1.43 6.44
C ALA A 57 24.24 1.59 6.89
N HIS A 58 25.18 1.34 6.00
CA HIS A 58 26.63 1.40 6.27
C HIS A 58 27.31 2.69 5.83
N ASN A 59 26.58 3.63 5.21
CA ASN A 59 27.11 4.88 4.65
C ASN A 59 28.25 4.65 3.64
N ILE A 60 28.06 3.71 2.74
CA ILE A 60 28.97 3.39 1.61
C ILE A 60 28.23 3.41 0.30
N GLU A 61 28.98 3.62 -0.80
CA GLU A 61 28.41 3.60 -2.15
C GLU A 61 27.86 2.21 -2.49
N PRO A 62 26.66 2.09 -3.09
CA PRO A 62 26.02 0.79 -3.39
C PRO A 62 26.93 -0.18 -4.16
N ASP A 63 27.73 0.32 -5.11
CA ASP A 63 28.65 -0.52 -5.92
C ASP A 63 29.80 -1.10 -5.11
N LYS A 64 30.09 -0.52 -3.93
CA LYS A 64 31.14 -0.99 -3.01
C LYS A 64 30.61 -1.91 -1.92
N VAL A 65 29.27 -2.05 -1.84
CA VAL A 65 28.64 -2.92 -0.85
C VAL A 65 29.03 -4.37 -1.10
N ARG A 66 29.38 -5.02 0.00
CA ARG A 66 29.51 -6.47 0.07
C ARG A 66 28.25 -6.99 0.74
N LEU A 67 27.46 -7.72 -0.01
CA LEU A 67 26.26 -8.34 0.53
C LEU A 67 26.70 -9.56 1.34
N HIS A 68 26.65 -9.44 2.67
CA HIS A 68 27.08 -10.51 3.60
C HIS A 68 26.05 -11.65 3.56
N GLU A 69 24.91 -11.48 4.20
CA GLU A 69 23.83 -12.46 4.23
C GLU A 69 23.13 -12.58 2.87
N ALA A 70 22.73 -11.46 2.28
CA ALA A 70 22.01 -11.40 1.00
C ALA A 70 22.92 -11.69 -0.24
N GLY A 71 24.23 -11.80 -0.09
CA GLY A 71 25.16 -12.17 -1.14
C GLY A 71 25.52 -13.65 -1.19
N ALA A 72 25.05 -14.43 -0.23
CA ALA A 72 25.18 -15.87 -0.21
C ALA A 72 24.40 -16.53 -1.36
N ILE A 73 24.74 -17.76 -1.71
CA ILE A 73 24.13 -18.43 -2.87
C ILE A 73 22.67 -18.76 -2.63
N ASP A 74 22.26 -18.99 -1.39
CA ASP A 74 20.90 -19.21 -0.97
C ASP A 74 20.01 -18.00 -1.28
N ALA A 75 20.44 -16.78 -0.92
CA ALA A 75 19.74 -15.56 -1.27
C ALA A 75 19.63 -15.35 -2.81
N VAL A 76 20.66 -15.76 -3.56
CA VAL A 76 20.59 -15.72 -5.03
C VAL A 76 19.54 -16.70 -5.55
N ILE A 77 19.46 -17.90 -4.97
CA ILE A 77 18.46 -18.91 -5.32
C ILE A 77 17.06 -18.43 -4.93
N ASP A 78 16.91 -17.84 -3.74
CA ASP A 78 15.62 -17.31 -3.30
C ASP A 78 15.08 -16.23 -4.23
N VAL A 79 15.91 -15.25 -4.60
CA VAL A 79 15.50 -14.16 -5.49
C VAL A 79 15.23 -14.66 -6.90
N VAL A 80 16.18 -15.37 -7.49
CA VAL A 80 16.07 -15.84 -8.89
C VAL A 80 15.00 -16.93 -9.00
N GLY A 81 14.95 -17.84 -8.03
CA GLY A 81 13.98 -18.93 -7.98
C GLY A 81 12.54 -18.43 -7.86
N THR A 82 12.32 -17.38 -7.06
CA THR A 82 10.99 -16.76 -6.94
C THR A 82 10.49 -16.26 -8.31
N PHE A 83 11.33 -15.52 -9.03
CA PHE A 83 10.91 -14.98 -10.33
C PHE A 83 10.85 -16.04 -11.43
N ALA A 84 11.74 -17.04 -11.40
CA ALA A 84 11.70 -18.13 -12.36
C ALA A 84 10.48 -19.03 -12.18
N LEU A 85 10.10 -19.34 -10.93
CA LEU A 85 8.89 -20.12 -10.65
C LEU A 85 7.61 -19.33 -10.98
N ALA A 86 7.61 -18.03 -10.72
CA ALA A 86 6.48 -17.19 -11.10
C ALA A 86 6.31 -17.09 -12.63
N ASP A 87 7.41 -17.01 -13.36
CA ASP A 87 7.42 -17.04 -14.82
C ASP A 87 6.89 -18.37 -15.38
N GLU A 88 7.35 -19.51 -14.82
CA GLU A 88 6.86 -20.85 -15.17
C GLU A 88 5.36 -21.04 -14.88
N LEU A 89 4.84 -20.38 -13.84
CA LEU A 89 3.42 -20.35 -13.50
C LEU A 89 2.61 -19.35 -14.33
N GLY A 90 3.24 -18.60 -15.23
CA GLY A 90 2.57 -17.59 -16.03
C GLY A 90 2.13 -16.34 -15.26
N VAL A 91 2.75 -16.04 -14.10
CA VAL A 91 2.40 -14.89 -13.28
C VAL A 91 2.84 -13.58 -13.92
N GLU A 92 1.89 -12.75 -14.33
CA GLU A 92 2.15 -11.46 -14.96
C GLU A 92 2.27 -10.32 -13.95
N ALA A 93 1.52 -10.37 -12.85
CA ALA A 93 1.47 -9.33 -11.84
C ALA A 93 1.57 -9.88 -10.42
N PHE A 94 2.19 -9.11 -9.54
CA PHE A 94 2.36 -9.44 -8.13
C PHE A 94 1.67 -8.41 -7.26
N TYR A 95 0.94 -8.87 -6.26
CA TYR A 95 0.28 -8.04 -5.26
C TYR A 95 0.69 -8.47 -3.87
N SER A 96 0.85 -7.52 -2.97
CA SER A 96 1.19 -7.78 -1.57
C SER A 96 0.27 -7.03 -0.63
N SER A 97 -0.17 -7.71 0.41
CA SER A 97 -0.79 -7.06 1.58
C SER A 97 0.24 -6.19 2.31
N ALA A 98 -0.23 -5.38 3.27
CA ALA A 98 0.66 -4.72 4.21
C ALA A 98 1.56 -5.73 4.93
N LEU A 99 2.82 -5.33 5.20
CA LEU A 99 3.85 -6.22 5.72
C LEU A 99 3.98 -6.11 7.25
N PRO A 100 4.09 -7.25 7.97
CA PRO A 100 4.25 -7.25 9.42
C PRO A 100 5.68 -6.87 9.79
N LEU A 101 5.84 -5.90 10.68
CA LEU A 101 7.14 -5.55 11.27
C LEU A 101 7.12 -5.83 12.76
N SER A 102 8.10 -6.58 13.24
CA SER A 102 8.27 -6.85 14.67
C SER A 102 9.32 -5.92 15.29
N ALA A 103 9.16 -5.66 16.58
CA ALA A 103 10.18 -5.02 17.39
C ALA A 103 11.05 -6.07 18.11
N GLY A 104 12.27 -5.69 18.45
CA GLY A 104 13.23 -6.55 19.17
C GLY A 104 14.63 -6.41 18.63
N GLU A 105 15.42 -7.45 18.80
CA GLU A 105 16.80 -7.56 18.29
C GLU A 105 16.98 -8.91 17.61
N ALA A 106 17.79 -8.94 16.55
CA ALA A 106 18.25 -10.17 15.90
C ALA A 106 19.76 -10.26 15.91
N GLU A 107 20.29 -11.46 15.95
CA GLU A 107 21.71 -11.70 15.72
C GLU A 107 22.00 -11.71 14.23
N SER A 108 23.03 -10.98 13.81
CA SER A 108 23.51 -10.89 12.44
C SER A 108 25.04 -11.01 12.41
N GLU A 109 25.66 -11.07 11.25
CA GLU A 109 27.12 -11.00 11.10
C GLU A 109 27.72 -9.70 11.70
N HIS A 110 26.92 -8.66 11.84
CA HIS A 110 27.29 -7.38 12.45
C HIS A 110 27.03 -7.33 13.97
N GLY A 111 26.69 -8.45 14.59
CA GLY A 111 26.24 -8.54 15.98
C GLY A 111 24.73 -8.33 16.11
N ARG A 112 24.30 -7.88 17.29
CA ARG A 112 22.87 -7.61 17.54
C ARG A 112 22.42 -6.35 16.84
N ILE A 113 21.41 -6.48 15.99
CA ILE A 113 20.79 -5.38 15.28
C ILE A 113 19.33 -5.22 15.73
N PRO A 114 18.80 -3.98 15.71
CA PRO A 114 17.39 -3.75 16.01
C PRO A 114 16.50 -4.31 14.90
N LEU A 115 15.33 -4.81 15.29
CA LEU A 115 14.26 -5.20 14.37
C LEU A 115 13.22 -4.08 14.24
N PRO A 116 12.68 -3.85 13.03
CA PRO A 116 13.10 -4.43 11.75
C PRO A 116 14.51 -4.01 11.35
N ALA A 117 15.23 -4.91 10.63
CA ALA A 117 16.59 -4.63 10.18
C ALA A 117 16.66 -3.30 9.38
N PRO A 118 17.73 -2.49 9.55
CA PRO A 118 17.85 -1.20 8.86
C PRO A 118 17.72 -1.30 7.33
N ALA A 119 18.30 -2.34 6.73
CA ALA A 119 18.19 -2.59 5.29
C ALA A 119 16.73 -2.86 4.86
N THR A 120 15.99 -3.67 5.63
CA THR A 120 14.55 -3.91 5.41
C THR A 120 13.77 -2.61 5.40
N LEU A 121 13.95 -1.76 6.43
CA LEU A 121 13.26 -0.47 6.50
C LEU A 121 13.60 0.46 5.33
N ASN A 122 14.87 0.50 4.92
CA ASN A 122 15.32 1.31 3.79
C ASN A 122 14.66 0.86 2.48
N ILE A 123 14.55 -0.46 2.23
CA ILE A 123 13.87 -0.99 1.05
C ILE A 123 12.39 -0.64 1.09
N LEU A 124 11.68 -1.01 2.16
CA LEU A 124 10.24 -0.78 2.28
C LEU A 124 9.86 0.69 2.12
N ARG A 125 10.66 1.60 2.71
CA ARG A 125 10.51 3.05 2.53
C ARG A 125 10.68 3.47 1.08
N SER A 126 11.68 2.93 0.37
CA SER A 126 12.00 3.32 -1.01
C SER A 126 10.91 2.95 -2.00
N VAL A 127 10.14 1.88 -1.71
CA VAL A 127 9.06 1.39 -2.56
C VAL A 127 7.66 1.76 -2.05
N GLY A 128 7.57 2.49 -0.94
CA GLY A 128 6.29 2.91 -0.37
C GLY A 128 5.43 1.77 0.16
N ALA A 129 6.06 0.66 0.60
CA ALA A 129 5.35 -0.51 1.09
C ALA A 129 4.58 -0.21 2.38
N PRO A 130 3.27 -0.51 2.47
CA PRO A 130 2.51 -0.37 3.69
C PRO A 130 2.95 -1.40 4.73
N THR A 131 3.05 -0.98 5.98
CA THR A 131 3.50 -1.84 7.07
C THR A 131 2.60 -1.73 8.28
N TYR A 132 2.60 -2.77 9.13
CA TYR A 132 1.92 -2.76 10.42
C TYR A 132 2.78 -3.43 11.49
N SER A 133 2.60 -3.02 12.74
CA SER A 133 3.31 -3.61 13.87
C SER A 133 2.71 -4.96 14.25
N LYS A 134 3.56 -5.97 14.47
CA LYS A 134 3.16 -7.30 14.93
C LYS A 134 4.19 -7.80 15.96
N ASP A 135 3.72 -8.20 17.14
CA ASP A 135 4.57 -8.80 18.15
C ASP A 135 5.09 -10.15 17.68
N GLY A 136 6.39 -10.46 17.93
CA GLY A 136 6.94 -11.72 17.47
C GLY A 136 8.37 -11.99 17.91
N GLY A 137 9.11 -10.96 18.29
CA GLY A 137 10.50 -11.12 18.76
C GLY A 137 11.48 -11.73 17.74
N ALA A 138 11.05 -11.87 16.47
CA ALA A 138 11.84 -12.41 15.38
C ALA A 138 11.68 -11.53 14.13
N GLU A 139 12.62 -11.61 13.20
CA GLU A 139 12.53 -10.92 11.92
C GLU A 139 11.41 -11.56 11.07
N LEU A 140 10.34 -10.81 10.82
CA LEU A 140 9.19 -11.28 10.05
C LEU A 140 9.30 -10.95 8.55
N VAL A 141 10.02 -9.88 8.22
CA VAL A 141 10.33 -9.48 6.85
C VAL A 141 11.84 -9.28 6.77
N THR A 142 12.51 -10.17 6.04
CA THR A 142 13.96 -10.10 5.82
C THR A 142 14.31 -9.08 4.73
N PRO A 143 15.55 -8.57 4.68
CA PRO A 143 16.01 -7.71 3.58
C PRO A 143 15.78 -8.34 2.20
N THR A 144 16.05 -9.65 2.06
CA THR A 144 15.83 -10.39 0.80
C THR A 144 14.36 -10.44 0.41
N GLY A 145 13.48 -10.75 1.38
CA GLY A 145 12.02 -10.74 1.14
C GLY A 145 11.49 -9.36 0.77
N ALA A 146 11.95 -8.31 1.47
CA ALA A 146 11.61 -6.93 1.14
C ALA A 146 12.08 -6.53 -0.27
N ALA A 147 13.27 -6.99 -0.70
CA ALA A 147 13.81 -6.69 -2.03
C ALA A 147 13.06 -7.42 -3.15
N ILE A 148 12.65 -8.67 -2.93
CA ILE A 148 11.80 -9.43 -3.86
C ILE A 148 10.49 -8.67 -4.09
N LEU A 149 9.78 -8.34 -2.99
CA LEU A 149 8.51 -7.60 -3.08
C LEU A 149 8.71 -6.20 -3.67
N GLY A 150 9.76 -5.50 -3.28
CA GLY A 150 10.10 -4.18 -3.84
C GLY A 150 10.40 -4.18 -5.33
N ALA A 151 10.85 -5.32 -5.87
CA ALA A 151 11.16 -5.47 -7.30
C ALA A 151 9.93 -5.82 -8.16
N CYS A 152 8.84 -6.30 -7.57
CA CYS A 152 7.71 -6.80 -8.36
C CYS A 152 6.33 -6.43 -7.83
N ALA A 153 6.14 -6.24 -6.52
CA ALA A 153 4.82 -6.18 -5.94
C ALA A 153 4.17 -4.80 -6.05
N ARG A 154 2.86 -4.81 -6.32
CA ARG A 154 1.96 -3.69 -6.14
C ARG A 154 1.33 -3.81 -4.75
N PHE A 155 1.41 -2.74 -3.96
CA PHE A 155 0.86 -2.68 -2.60
C PHE A 155 -0.54 -2.05 -2.59
N GLU A 156 -1.39 -2.54 -3.47
CA GLU A 156 -2.77 -2.12 -3.62
C GLU A 156 -3.70 -3.34 -3.51
N PRO A 157 -4.96 -3.16 -3.11
CA PRO A 157 -5.91 -4.25 -3.10
C PRO A 157 -6.12 -4.81 -4.51
N ALA A 158 -5.97 -6.12 -4.67
CA ALA A 158 -6.29 -6.82 -5.89
C ALA A 158 -7.53 -7.70 -5.68
N ARG A 159 -8.41 -7.74 -6.67
CA ARG A 159 -9.47 -8.75 -6.73
C ARG A 159 -8.94 -9.89 -7.58
N ILE A 160 -8.88 -11.06 -6.99
CA ILE A 160 -8.35 -12.25 -7.64
C ILE A 160 -9.30 -13.43 -7.41
N GLU A 161 -9.68 -14.12 -8.46
CA GLU A 161 -10.30 -15.43 -8.38
C GLU A 161 -9.18 -16.44 -8.14
N ILE A 162 -9.11 -16.94 -6.90
CA ILE A 162 -8.01 -17.80 -6.46
C ILE A 162 -8.20 -19.21 -7.06
N GLU A 163 -7.23 -19.64 -7.84
CA GLU A 163 -7.18 -20.99 -8.41
C GLU A 163 -6.34 -21.94 -7.54
N VAL A 164 -5.20 -21.45 -7.05
CA VAL A 164 -4.25 -22.22 -6.27
C VAL A 164 -3.70 -21.40 -5.12
N GLU A 165 -3.53 -22.02 -3.97
CA GLU A 165 -2.81 -21.44 -2.84
C GLU A 165 -1.67 -22.33 -2.37
N GLY A 166 -0.64 -21.70 -1.81
CA GLY A 166 0.51 -22.38 -1.24
C GLY A 166 1.06 -21.69 -0.01
N TYR A 167 1.76 -22.44 0.81
CA TYR A 167 2.38 -21.94 2.03
C TYR A 167 3.85 -22.29 2.06
N GLY A 168 4.70 -21.28 2.26
CA GLY A 168 6.12 -21.43 2.50
C GLY A 168 6.44 -21.31 3.99
N ALA A 169 7.16 -22.26 4.56
CA ALA A 169 7.53 -22.27 5.97
C ALA A 169 8.78 -21.44 6.26
N GLY A 170 8.68 -20.49 7.16
CA GLY A 170 9.85 -19.82 7.75
C GLY A 170 10.59 -20.71 8.76
N THR A 171 11.85 -20.41 9.03
CA THR A 171 12.71 -21.20 9.94
C THR A 171 12.38 -20.94 11.42
N ALA A 172 12.11 -19.69 11.80
CA ALA A 172 11.84 -19.34 13.19
C ALA A 172 10.55 -20.00 13.73
N ASP A 173 10.62 -20.51 14.95
CA ASP A 173 9.47 -21.04 15.67
C ASP A 173 8.82 -19.92 16.48
N LEU A 174 7.57 -19.65 16.20
CA LEU A 174 6.75 -18.61 16.82
C LEU A 174 5.51 -19.24 17.45
N ASP A 175 4.82 -18.50 18.31
CA ASP A 175 3.56 -18.93 18.94
C ASP A 175 2.40 -19.08 17.93
N TRP A 176 2.60 -18.67 16.70
CA TRP A 176 1.70 -18.85 15.56
C TRP A 176 2.44 -19.48 14.37
N PRO A 177 1.71 -20.02 13.37
CA PRO A 177 2.34 -20.56 12.17
C PRO A 177 3.16 -19.50 11.43
N ASN A 178 4.48 -19.66 11.41
CA ASN A 178 5.39 -18.80 10.67
C ASN A 178 5.43 -19.25 9.21
N VAL A 179 4.50 -18.76 8.43
CA VAL A 179 4.35 -19.10 7.01
C VAL A 179 4.04 -17.89 6.15
N LEU A 180 4.55 -17.89 4.94
CA LEU A 180 4.13 -17.01 3.85
C LEU A 180 3.02 -17.73 3.08
N ARG A 181 1.86 -17.11 2.90
CA ARG A 181 0.80 -17.60 2.00
C ARG A 181 0.91 -16.90 0.66
N LEU A 182 0.88 -17.69 -0.41
CA LEU A 182 0.73 -17.24 -1.78
C LEU A 182 -0.60 -17.74 -2.33
N ALA A 183 -1.24 -16.89 -3.12
CA ALA A 183 -2.39 -17.26 -3.92
C ALA A 183 -2.10 -16.88 -5.38
N VAL A 184 -2.39 -17.79 -6.30
CA VAL A 184 -2.30 -17.59 -7.74
C VAL A 184 -3.71 -17.76 -8.32
N GLY A 185 -4.06 -16.94 -9.27
CA GLY A 185 -5.36 -16.96 -9.93
C GLY A 185 -5.50 -15.81 -10.91
N GLU A 186 -6.62 -15.76 -11.56
CA GLU A 186 -6.95 -14.70 -12.50
C GLU A 186 -7.29 -13.41 -11.75
N LEU A 187 -6.70 -12.30 -12.19
CA LEU A 187 -7.24 -11.01 -11.81
C LEU A 187 -8.66 -10.96 -12.38
N GLU A 188 -9.65 -10.82 -11.51
CA GLU A 188 -10.92 -10.34 -12.02
C GLU A 188 -10.56 -9.09 -12.83
N GLU A 189 -10.74 -9.20 -14.18
CA GLU A 189 -10.77 -7.96 -14.97
C GLU A 189 -11.58 -7.02 -14.12
N ALA A 190 -11.01 -5.86 -13.82
CA ALA A 190 -11.81 -4.83 -13.20
C ALA A 190 -13.05 -4.79 -14.09
N VAL A 191 -14.06 -5.60 -13.74
CA VAL A 191 -15.41 -5.19 -14.07
C VAL A 191 -15.27 -3.78 -13.56
N GLU A 192 -15.25 -2.82 -14.46
CA GLU A 192 -15.66 -1.49 -14.14
C GLU A 192 -17.00 -1.70 -13.42
N VAL A 193 -16.90 -2.18 -12.18
CA VAL A 193 -17.87 -1.82 -11.19
C VAL A 193 -17.64 -0.35 -11.23
N GLU A 194 -18.49 0.25 -12.05
CA GLU A 194 -18.56 1.67 -12.20
C GLU A 194 -18.26 2.22 -10.81
N ALA A 195 -16.95 2.48 -10.53
CA ALA A 195 -16.59 3.37 -9.45
C ALA A 195 -17.46 4.64 -9.52
N PRO A 196 -18.03 5.01 -10.70
CA PRO A 196 -19.10 5.97 -10.75
C PRO A 196 -20.36 5.57 -9.97
N ALA A 197 -20.66 4.31 -9.78
CA ALA A 197 -21.88 3.99 -9.04
C ALA A 197 -21.70 4.11 -7.52
N LEU A 198 -20.49 3.92 -6.95
CA LEU A 198 -20.27 4.23 -5.53
C LEU A 198 -19.99 5.73 -5.32
N ALA A 199 -19.21 6.36 -6.18
CA ALA A 199 -18.98 7.81 -6.09
C ALA A 199 -20.17 8.62 -6.59
N ALA A 200 -20.89 8.18 -7.63
CA ALA A 200 -22.11 8.83 -8.12
C ALA A 200 -23.36 8.42 -7.34
N ARG A 201 -23.44 7.21 -6.76
CA ARG A 201 -24.47 6.86 -5.79
C ARG A 201 -24.21 7.44 -4.40
N ALA A 202 -22.96 7.63 -4.00
CA ALA A 202 -22.64 8.30 -2.75
C ALA A 202 -22.84 9.81 -2.78
N GLY A 203 -23.44 10.38 -3.82
CA GLY A 203 -23.65 11.82 -3.81
C GLY A 203 -22.38 12.61 -3.43
N LEU A 204 -21.17 12.07 -3.74
CA LEU A 204 -19.90 12.75 -3.54
C LEU A 204 -19.70 13.91 -4.53
N ALA A 205 -20.84 14.41 -5.06
CA ALA A 205 -20.93 15.76 -5.46
C ALA A 205 -20.66 16.65 -4.24
N ALA A 206 -19.37 16.91 -4.02
CA ALA A 206 -18.85 18.17 -3.51
C ALA A 206 -19.79 18.99 -2.59
N THR A 207 -20.14 18.48 -1.42
CA THR A 207 -20.81 19.30 -0.43
C THR A 207 -20.05 19.40 0.90
N ALA A 208 -18.74 19.10 0.90
CA ALA A 208 -17.92 19.78 1.89
C ALA A 208 -17.95 21.27 1.52
N PRO A 209 -18.41 22.16 2.40
CA PRO A 209 -18.44 23.58 2.11
C PRO A 209 -17.06 24.00 1.61
N LEU A 210 -17.03 24.78 0.52
CA LEU A 210 -15.82 25.44 0.08
C LEU A 210 -15.39 26.36 1.22
N ILE A 211 -14.44 25.93 2.01
CA ILE A 211 -13.86 26.76 3.06
C ILE A 211 -12.92 27.70 2.31
N ASP A 212 -13.33 28.95 2.18
CA ASP A 212 -12.43 30.04 1.83
C ASP A 212 -11.88 30.64 3.12
N PRO A 213 -10.76 30.13 3.65
CA PRO A 213 -10.11 30.72 4.80
C PRO A 213 -9.38 31.94 4.30
N GLY A 214 -9.91 33.12 4.53
CA GLY A 214 -9.22 34.39 4.20
C GLY A 214 -7.84 34.50 4.84
N GLY A 215 -6.88 33.73 4.34
CA GLY A 215 -5.46 33.94 4.59
C GLY A 215 -4.74 32.92 5.47
N GLU A 216 -5.38 32.08 6.29
CA GLU A 216 -4.70 31.15 7.20
C GLU A 216 -5.36 29.75 7.15
N LEU A 217 -4.71 28.77 7.80
CA LEU A 217 -5.34 27.47 8.04
C LEU A 217 -6.58 27.67 8.94
N ALA A 218 -7.69 27.10 8.55
CA ALA A 218 -8.91 27.16 9.34
C ALA A 218 -8.91 26.06 10.41
N GLU A 219 -9.38 26.39 11.60
CA GLU A 219 -9.69 25.40 12.63
C GLU A 219 -11.19 25.12 12.59
N GLU A 220 -11.54 23.84 12.56
CA GLU A 220 -12.93 23.40 12.65
C GLU A 220 -13.08 22.24 13.62
N THR A 221 -14.27 22.11 14.18
CA THR A 221 -14.61 20.98 15.04
C THR A 221 -15.38 19.94 14.22
N VAL A 222 -14.96 18.70 14.31
CA VAL A 222 -15.66 17.54 13.73
C VAL A 222 -16.04 16.56 14.82
N ALA A 223 -17.07 15.75 14.56
CA ALA A 223 -17.37 14.58 15.37
C ALA A 223 -16.73 13.35 14.72
N VAL A 224 -16.09 12.52 15.55
CA VAL A 224 -15.55 11.23 15.18
C VAL A 224 -16.37 10.14 15.85
N LEU A 225 -16.98 9.28 15.04
CA LEU A 225 -17.77 8.14 15.47
C LEU A 225 -16.97 6.88 15.26
N GLU A 226 -16.92 6.00 16.25
CA GLU A 226 -16.17 4.74 16.15
C GLU A 226 -16.98 3.58 16.71
N THR A 227 -16.98 2.47 15.98
CA THR A 227 -17.55 1.21 16.48
C THR A 227 -16.78 0.01 15.95
N ASN A 228 -16.73 -1.07 16.73
CA ASN A 228 -16.06 -2.31 16.37
C ASN A 228 -17.10 -3.35 15.95
N ILE A 229 -16.88 -4.02 14.82
CA ILE A 229 -17.81 -4.99 14.23
C ILE A 229 -17.02 -6.27 13.91
N ASP A 230 -17.39 -7.42 14.55
CA ASP A 230 -16.75 -8.73 14.39
C ASP A 230 -17.68 -9.81 13.80
N ASP A 231 -18.91 -9.47 13.48
CA ASP A 231 -19.96 -10.41 13.07
C ASP A 231 -20.78 -9.94 11.85
N MET A 232 -20.19 -9.09 10.99
CA MET A 232 -20.83 -8.59 9.77
C MET A 232 -19.97 -8.91 8.54
N PRO A 233 -20.55 -9.49 7.46
CA PRO A 233 -19.85 -9.70 6.20
C PRO A 233 -19.37 -8.40 5.57
N ALA A 234 -18.17 -8.40 4.96
CA ALA A 234 -17.53 -7.21 4.42
C ALA A 234 -18.36 -6.52 3.31
N ASN A 235 -19.09 -7.28 2.49
CA ASN A 235 -19.97 -6.73 1.45
C ASN A 235 -21.11 -5.89 2.05
N LEU A 236 -21.76 -6.38 3.13
CA LEU A 236 -22.82 -5.61 3.80
C LEU A 236 -22.24 -4.37 4.50
N LEU A 237 -21.03 -4.47 5.02
CA LEU A 237 -20.37 -3.33 5.63
C LEU A 237 -20.06 -2.24 4.58
N SER A 238 -19.76 -2.62 3.35
CA SER A 238 -19.57 -1.69 2.23
C SER A 238 -20.86 -0.92 1.90
N ASP A 239 -22.02 -1.59 1.96
CA ASP A 239 -23.31 -0.93 1.72
C ASP A 239 -23.63 0.10 2.83
N VAL A 240 -23.32 -0.24 4.09
CA VAL A 240 -23.44 0.68 5.22
C VAL A 240 -22.53 1.90 5.03
N MET A 241 -21.30 1.70 4.60
CA MET A 241 -20.36 2.80 4.33
C MET A 241 -20.89 3.74 3.26
N ALA A 242 -21.48 3.22 2.18
CA ALA A 242 -22.10 4.03 1.14
C ALA A 242 -23.26 4.88 1.71
N ALA A 243 -24.15 4.27 2.49
CA ALA A 243 -25.28 4.96 3.12
C ALA A 243 -24.83 6.05 4.12
N ILE A 244 -23.73 5.83 4.82
CA ILE A 244 -23.12 6.82 5.72
C ILE A 244 -22.64 8.07 4.96
N PHE A 245 -22.07 7.90 3.79
CA PHE A 245 -21.71 9.03 2.93
C PHE A 245 -22.93 9.77 2.36
N GLU A 246 -23.97 9.04 1.94
CA GLU A 246 -25.25 9.65 1.51
C GLU A 246 -25.90 10.49 2.61
N ASP A 247 -25.70 10.08 3.86
CA ASP A 247 -26.16 10.81 5.03
C ASP A 247 -25.24 11.98 5.45
N GLY A 248 -24.23 12.31 4.66
CA GLY A 248 -23.43 13.51 4.84
C GLY A 248 -22.20 13.35 5.72
N ALA A 249 -21.67 12.14 5.87
CA ALA A 249 -20.34 11.98 6.44
C ALA A 249 -19.30 12.75 5.62
N LEU A 250 -18.37 13.40 6.32
CA LEU A 250 -17.23 14.07 5.68
C LEU A 250 -16.19 13.07 5.22
N ASP A 251 -16.02 11.98 5.99
CA ASP A 251 -15.14 10.86 5.68
C ASP A 251 -15.60 9.61 6.44
N ALA A 252 -15.32 8.43 5.89
CA ALA A 252 -15.60 7.18 6.58
C ALA A 252 -14.66 6.09 6.07
N PHE A 253 -14.10 5.29 6.98
CA PHE A 253 -13.15 4.24 6.63
C PHE A 253 -13.18 3.07 7.61
N LEU A 254 -12.63 1.94 7.15
CA LEU A 254 -12.54 0.69 7.90
C LEU A 254 -11.08 0.41 8.24
N THR A 255 -10.82 0.12 9.51
CA THR A 255 -9.52 -0.35 9.98
C THR A 255 -9.65 -1.80 10.44
N PRO A 256 -8.94 -2.75 9.82
CA PRO A 256 -8.90 -4.13 10.31
C PRO A 256 -8.35 -4.19 11.73
N ILE A 257 -9.04 -4.90 12.62
CA ILE A 257 -8.63 -5.08 14.02
C ILE A 257 -8.80 -6.54 14.44
N VAL A 258 -8.17 -6.91 15.54
CA VAL A 258 -8.41 -8.19 16.22
C VAL A 258 -9.10 -7.91 17.54
N MET A 259 -10.25 -8.54 17.77
CA MET A 259 -11.02 -8.44 18.99
C MET A 259 -10.74 -9.62 19.93
N LYS A 260 -11.39 -9.59 21.13
CA LYS A 260 -11.29 -10.67 22.11
C LYS A 260 -11.50 -12.04 21.47
N LYS A 261 -10.81 -13.05 21.99
CA LYS A 261 -10.80 -14.42 21.45
C LYS A 261 -10.19 -14.57 20.05
N GLY A 262 -9.36 -13.61 19.61
CA GLY A 262 -8.67 -13.66 18.32
C GLY A 262 -9.60 -13.47 17.10
N ARG A 263 -10.78 -12.88 17.26
CA ARG A 263 -11.71 -12.68 16.15
C ARG A 263 -11.26 -11.52 15.27
N SER A 264 -11.21 -11.76 13.98
CA SER A 264 -11.04 -10.72 12.98
C SER A 264 -12.26 -9.80 12.97
N ALA A 265 -12.03 -8.49 12.93
CA ALA A 265 -13.08 -7.48 13.02
C ALA A 265 -12.67 -6.21 12.28
N HIS A 266 -13.59 -5.26 12.19
CA HIS A 266 -13.32 -3.93 11.64
C HIS A 266 -13.68 -2.85 12.66
N LEU A 267 -12.80 -1.89 12.83
CA LEU A 267 -13.14 -0.61 13.42
C LEU A 267 -13.70 0.28 12.31
N VAL A 268 -14.97 0.60 12.41
CA VAL A 268 -15.63 1.60 11.55
C VAL A 268 -15.37 2.96 12.17
N THR A 269 -14.78 3.87 11.41
CA THR A 269 -14.57 5.27 11.78
C THR A 269 -15.34 6.16 10.82
N VAL A 270 -16.15 7.07 11.34
CA VAL A 270 -16.90 8.07 10.57
C VAL A 270 -16.53 9.44 11.09
N ILE A 271 -16.23 10.37 10.19
CA ILE A 271 -15.98 11.78 10.49
C ILE A 271 -17.13 12.59 9.92
N CYS A 272 -17.76 13.43 10.73
CA CYS A 272 -18.90 14.23 10.30
C CYS A 272 -18.93 15.59 11.01
N GLN A 273 -19.86 16.44 10.59
CA GLN A 273 -20.17 17.65 11.37
C GLN A 273 -20.79 17.26 12.71
N PRO A 274 -20.50 17.97 13.81
CA PRO A 274 -21.07 17.67 15.13
C PRO A 274 -22.60 17.59 15.13
N ALA A 275 -23.27 18.38 14.31
CA ALA A 275 -24.72 18.37 14.15
C ALA A 275 -25.29 17.06 13.58
N ASP A 276 -24.50 16.32 12.80
CA ASP A 276 -24.89 15.06 12.14
C ASP A 276 -24.53 13.81 12.97
N ALA A 277 -23.74 13.97 14.03
CA ALA A 277 -23.19 12.86 14.79
C ALA A 277 -24.25 11.91 15.33
N GLN A 278 -25.33 12.43 15.91
CA GLN A 278 -26.41 11.61 16.46
C GLN A 278 -27.11 10.79 15.36
N ARG A 279 -27.42 11.41 14.23
CA ARG A 279 -28.11 10.76 13.09
C ARG A 279 -27.27 9.65 12.48
N LEU A 280 -25.97 9.90 12.27
CA LEU A 280 -25.05 8.91 11.73
C LEU A 280 -24.76 7.78 12.73
N ALA A 281 -24.68 8.07 14.03
CA ALA A 281 -24.56 7.04 15.06
C ALA A 281 -25.80 6.13 15.10
N GLU A 282 -27.02 6.69 14.97
CA GLU A 282 -28.26 5.92 14.89
C GLU A 282 -28.29 5.03 13.65
N ARG A 283 -27.79 5.52 12.51
CA ARG A 283 -27.67 4.71 11.28
C ARG A 283 -26.75 3.53 11.52
N LEU A 284 -25.56 3.73 12.08
CA LEU A 284 -24.62 2.65 12.40
C LEU A 284 -25.25 1.59 13.32
N VAL A 285 -25.97 2.00 14.34
CA VAL A 285 -26.65 1.06 15.25
C VAL A 285 -27.78 0.29 14.55
N ARG A 286 -28.49 0.90 13.62
CA ARG A 286 -29.60 0.25 12.90
C ARG A 286 -29.12 -0.74 11.83
N GLU A 287 -28.05 -0.43 11.15
CA GLU A 287 -27.61 -1.18 9.96
C GLU A 287 -26.44 -2.13 10.23
N THR A 288 -25.91 -2.12 11.45
CA THR A 288 -24.84 -3.03 11.86
C THR A 288 -25.20 -3.76 13.15
N PRO A 289 -24.55 -4.88 13.47
CA PRO A 289 -24.77 -5.59 14.73
C PRO A 289 -24.19 -4.88 15.95
N THR A 290 -23.61 -3.70 15.81
CA THR A 290 -23.03 -2.98 16.95
C THR A 290 -24.08 -2.60 17.99
N LEU A 291 -23.70 -2.71 19.26
CA LEU A 291 -24.54 -2.30 20.39
C LEU A 291 -24.30 -0.84 20.82
N GLY A 292 -23.28 -0.19 20.23
CA GLY A 292 -22.98 1.19 20.59
C GLY A 292 -21.85 1.81 19.75
N VAL A 293 -21.94 3.10 19.59
CA VAL A 293 -20.99 3.94 18.86
C VAL A 293 -20.34 4.92 19.82
N ARG A 294 -19.02 4.96 19.82
CA ARG A 294 -18.25 5.99 20.54
C ARG A 294 -18.29 7.27 19.75
N VAL A 295 -18.64 8.37 20.40
CA VAL A 295 -18.68 9.70 19.76
C VAL A 295 -17.74 10.63 20.53
N ARG A 296 -16.88 11.33 19.81
CA ARG A 296 -16.02 12.38 20.35
C ARG A 296 -15.93 13.56 19.40
N GLU A 297 -15.86 14.75 19.94
CA GLU A 297 -15.54 15.94 19.17
C GLU A 297 -14.02 16.10 19.10
N GLN A 298 -13.53 16.53 17.94
CA GLN A 298 -12.11 16.71 17.70
C GLN A 298 -11.88 17.97 16.85
N GLN A 299 -10.91 18.76 17.28
CA GLN A 299 -10.42 19.88 16.47
C GLN A 299 -9.58 19.35 15.32
N ARG A 300 -9.78 19.91 14.14
CA ARG A 300 -8.87 19.69 12.99
C ARG A 300 -8.51 21.00 12.32
N VAL A 301 -7.31 21.04 11.77
CA VAL A 301 -6.80 22.16 11.00
C VAL A 301 -6.94 21.82 9.52
N VAL A 302 -7.58 22.67 8.74
CA VAL A 302 -7.86 22.45 7.32
C VAL A 302 -7.29 23.58 6.46
N ALA A 303 -6.74 23.20 5.31
CA ALA A 303 -6.39 24.15 4.26
C ALA A 303 -7.64 24.53 3.45
N GLY A 304 -7.63 25.71 2.89
CA GLY A 304 -8.67 26.16 1.96
C GLY A 304 -8.72 25.26 0.73
N ARG A 305 -9.92 25.10 0.19
CA ARG A 305 -10.16 24.34 -1.04
C ARG A 305 -11.01 25.17 -1.99
N ARG A 306 -10.50 25.33 -3.21
CA ARG A 306 -11.23 25.97 -4.32
C ARG A 306 -11.36 24.99 -5.45
N LEU A 307 -12.51 25.00 -6.15
CA LEU A 307 -12.71 24.30 -7.40
C LEU A 307 -12.65 25.32 -8.52
N GLU A 308 -11.75 25.12 -9.45
CA GLU A 308 -11.63 25.94 -10.66
C GLU A 308 -11.69 25.06 -11.90
N HIS A 309 -12.06 25.64 -13.04
CA HIS A 309 -12.04 24.93 -14.31
C HIS A 309 -10.99 25.57 -15.21
N PHE A 310 -10.30 24.76 -16.00
CA PHE A 310 -9.36 25.27 -16.98
C PHE A 310 -9.39 24.45 -18.26
N LYS A 311 -9.03 25.08 -19.36
CA LYS A 311 -8.93 24.43 -20.66
C LYS A 311 -7.58 23.70 -20.75
N SER A 312 -7.62 22.37 -20.62
CA SER A 312 -6.48 21.49 -20.79
C SER A 312 -6.29 21.10 -22.26
N SER A 313 -5.21 20.34 -22.55
CA SER A 313 -4.96 19.78 -23.89
C SER A 313 -6.02 18.77 -24.36
N ILE A 314 -6.83 18.23 -23.44
CA ILE A 314 -7.90 17.26 -23.73
C ILE A 314 -9.32 17.81 -23.55
N GLY A 315 -9.46 19.10 -23.24
CA GLY A 315 -10.75 19.76 -23.03
C GLY A 315 -10.83 20.50 -21.70
N GLU A 316 -12.03 20.95 -21.34
CA GLU A 316 -12.28 21.63 -20.08
C GLU A 316 -12.35 20.62 -18.94
N VAL A 317 -11.56 20.86 -17.87
CA VAL A 317 -11.41 19.96 -16.71
C VAL A 317 -11.48 20.77 -15.43
N GLY A 318 -12.24 20.28 -14.44
CA GLY A 318 -12.26 20.79 -13.08
C GLY A 318 -10.97 20.48 -12.34
N VAL A 319 -10.49 21.41 -11.52
CA VAL A 319 -9.27 21.27 -10.73
C VAL A 319 -9.55 21.68 -9.30
N LYS A 320 -9.25 20.79 -8.37
CA LYS A 320 -9.25 21.05 -6.93
C LYS A 320 -7.95 21.71 -6.54
N LEU A 321 -8.03 22.95 -6.06
CA LEU A 321 -6.89 23.70 -5.56
C LEU A 321 -6.86 23.62 -4.02
N LYS A 322 -5.72 23.20 -3.47
CA LYS A 322 -5.40 23.34 -2.05
C LYS A 322 -4.71 24.66 -1.84
N VAL A 323 -5.26 25.51 -0.97
CA VAL A 323 -4.75 26.87 -0.75
C VAL A 323 -4.49 27.16 0.72
N ILE A 324 -3.47 27.99 0.97
CA ILE A 324 -3.24 28.66 2.26
C ILE A 324 -3.07 30.13 1.94
N GLY A 325 -4.01 30.95 2.39
CA GLY A 325 -4.05 32.34 1.95
C GLY A 325 -4.25 32.47 0.45
N GLU A 326 -3.39 33.26 -0.17
CA GLU A 326 -3.37 33.43 -1.64
C GLU A 326 -2.52 32.37 -2.36
N GLN A 327 -1.78 31.54 -1.61
CA GLN A 327 -0.86 30.58 -2.17
C GLN A 327 -1.58 29.26 -2.52
N VAL A 328 -1.46 28.86 -3.78
CA VAL A 328 -1.89 27.52 -4.22
C VAL A 328 -0.77 26.52 -3.96
N LEU A 329 -1.01 25.56 -3.08
CA LEU A 329 -0.05 24.52 -2.70
C LEU A 329 -0.14 23.27 -3.57
N ALA A 330 -1.34 22.96 -4.05
CA ALA A 330 -1.57 21.83 -4.93
C ALA A 330 -2.73 22.11 -5.88
N ALA A 331 -2.65 21.55 -7.08
CA ALA A 331 -3.69 21.59 -8.10
C ALA A 331 -3.91 20.16 -8.60
N VAL A 332 -5.04 19.56 -8.25
CA VAL A 332 -5.40 18.18 -8.57
C VAL A 332 -6.61 18.16 -9.48
N PRO A 333 -6.46 17.70 -10.74
CA PRO A 333 -7.59 17.58 -11.66
C PRO A 333 -8.68 16.65 -11.13
N GLU A 334 -9.94 16.94 -11.43
CA GLU A 334 -11.06 16.07 -11.15
C GLU A 334 -10.93 14.78 -11.98
N HIS A 335 -10.93 13.64 -11.31
CA HIS A 335 -10.69 12.35 -11.94
C HIS A 335 -11.71 12.04 -13.03
N ASP A 336 -12.99 12.25 -12.74
CA ASP A 336 -14.10 11.94 -13.65
C ASP A 336 -14.06 12.79 -14.92
N ASP A 337 -13.69 14.07 -14.79
CA ASP A 337 -13.51 14.95 -15.94
C ASP A 337 -12.36 14.46 -16.82
N VAL A 338 -11.23 14.09 -16.20
CA VAL A 338 -10.06 13.58 -16.93
C VAL A 338 -10.39 12.29 -17.67
N VAL A 339 -11.04 11.34 -17.00
CA VAL A 339 -11.42 10.06 -17.60
C VAL A 339 -12.42 10.26 -18.74
N GLY A 340 -13.45 11.07 -18.53
CA GLY A 340 -14.43 11.39 -19.59
C GLY A 340 -13.77 12.01 -20.82
N ARG A 341 -12.90 13.01 -20.62
CA ARG A 341 -12.16 13.66 -21.71
C ARG A 341 -11.13 12.76 -22.38
N ALA A 342 -10.49 11.87 -21.62
CA ALA A 342 -9.56 10.89 -22.17
C ALA A 342 -10.26 9.93 -23.13
N ALA A 343 -11.45 9.45 -22.77
CA ALA A 343 -12.27 8.60 -23.63
C ALA A 343 -12.69 9.32 -24.91
N GLU A 344 -13.14 10.59 -24.83
CA GLU A 344 -13.46 11.43 -25.98
C GLU A 344 -12.24 11.66 -26.89
N ALA A 345 -11.05 11.83 -26.32
CA ALA A 345 -9.80 12.07 -27.05
C ALA A 345 -9.14 10.79 -27.57
N GLY A 346 -9.60 9.60 -27.18
CA GLY A 346 -9.04 8.31 -27.59
C GLY A 346 -7.64 8.05 -27.02
N ILE A 347 -7.34 8.59 -25.82
CA ILE A 347 -6.04 8.40 -25.14
C ILE A 347 -6.23 7.64 -23.82
N PRO A 348 -5.21 6.87 -23.38
CA PRO A 348 -5.27 6.18 -22.10
C PRO A 348 -5.47 7.14 -20.93
N ALA A 349 -6.38 6.80 -20.01
CA ALA A 349 -6.72 7.65 -18.86
C ALA A 349 -5.50 8.04 -18.01
N ALA A 350 -4.55 7.11 -17.80
CA ALA A 350 -3.31 7.36 -17.07
C ALA A 350 -2.42 8.41 -17.77
N GLU A 351 -2.38 8.42 -19.09
CA GLU A 351 -1.64 9.42 -19.86
C GLU A 351 -2.33 10.78 -19.79
N ALA A 352 -3.66 10.80 -19.96
CA ALA A 352 -4.47 12.00 -19.81
C ALA A 352 -4.28 12.64 -18.42
N HIS A 353 -4.35 11.81 -17.37
CA HIS A 353 -4.17 12.28 -16.00
C HIS A 353 -2.80 12.92 -15.77
N ARG A 354 -1.72 12.30 -16.25
CA ARG A 354 -0.38 12.90 -16.15
C ARG A 354 -0.29 14.24 -16.87
N ARG A 355 -0.78 14.31 -18.13
CA ARG A 355 -0.75 15.54 -18.93
C ARG A 355 -1.53 16.68 -18.25
N VAL A 356 -2.76 16.40 -17.86
CA VAL A 356 -3.63 17.40 -17.22
C VAL A 356 -3.10 17.83 -15.86
N SER A 357 -2.52 16.91 -15.08
CA SER A 357 -1.87 17.24 -13.80
C SER A 357 -0.68 18.18 -13.98
N ASP A 358 0.17 17.94 -14.99
CA ASP A 358 1.30 18.82 -15.30
C ASP A 358 0.85 20.21 -15.80
N GLU A 359 -0.22 20.25 -16.59
CA GLU A 359 -0.81 21.51 -17.08
C GLU A 359 -1.46 22.29 -15.93
N ALA A 360 -2.23 21.64 -15.08
CA ALA A 360 -2.82 22.24 -13.89
C ALA A 360 -1.76 22.80 -12.95
N ARG A 361 -0.70 22.05 -12.70
CA ARG A 361 0.42 22.50 -11.88
C ARG A 361 1.05 23.78 -12.44
N ARG A 362 1.39 23.81 -13.73
CA ARG A 362 1.96 25.00 -14.38
C ARG A 362 1.02 26.20 -14.40
N ARG A 363 -0.28 25.94 -14.45
CA ARG A 363 -1.30 26.99 -14.52
C ARG A 363 -1.55 27.67 -13.18
N PHE A 364 -1.64 26.85 -12.11
CA PHE A 364 -2.15 27.32 -10.82
C PHE A 364 -1.07 27.45 -9.74
N ILE A 365 0.04 26.74 -9.86
CA ILE A 365 1.15 26.81 -8.92
C ILE A 365 2.23 27.70 -9.52
N LYS A 366 2.45 28.85 -8.89
CA LYS A 366 3.58 29.72 -9.25
C LYS A 366 4.82 29.19 -8.54
N ASP A 367 5.86 28.84 -9.28
CA ASP A 367 7.18 28.59 -8.70
C ASP A 367 7.60 29.88 -7.96
N GLN A 368 7.97 29.72 -6.69
CA GLN A 368 8.59 30.82 -5.94
C GLN A 368 10.00 31.01 -6.51
N GLU A 369 10.25 32.18 -7.11
CA GLU A 369 11.61 32.68 -7.37
C GLU A 369 12.33 33.05 -6.07
#